data_e9e7454d1f1c350e0ce87ef1eaf792e2
#
_entry.id   e9e7454d1f1c350e0ce87ef1eaf792e2
#
_cell.length_a   1.000
_cell.length_b   1.000
_cell.length_c   1.000
_cell.angle_alpha   90.00
_cell.angle_beta   90.00
_cell.angle_gamma   90.00
#
_symmetry.space_group_name_H-M   'P 1'
#
loop_
_entity.id
_entity.type
_entity.pdbx_description
1 polymer ?
#
loop_
_entity_poly.entity_id
_entity_poly.type
_entity_poly.pdbx_seq_one_letter_code
_entity_poly.pdbx_strand_id
1 'polypeptide(L)'
;MTATTVAPACPSGRIVSVDALRGFVMFTMIYVNDIAGVPDEIVPPWMKHFHGKSGMTFVDLVFPAFLFNVGMSIPFGLGARFARGEALWKIILHIFARTLALLAIGIMMVNESPDSEIMGWSATLWSTLMFLCAILASCAVSPRSTLKDDATLRTWRYVSRVLRVAGVIGLALLALAFRGENGRRIIAFSPFSIHTEWYGILGLIG
;
A
#
# COMPACT_ATOMS: atom_id res chain seq x y z
N MET A 1 26.57 -43.27 -1.29
CA MET A 1 26.03 -42.54 -2.46
C MET A 1 24.98 -41.54 -1.91
N THR A 2 25.39 -40.32 -1.61
CA THR A 2 24.53 -39.25 -1.13
C THR A 2 23.96 -38.52 -2.34
N ALA A 3 22.68 -38.68 -2.61
CA ALA A 3 21.98 -37.95 -3.66
C ALA A 3 21.86 -36.47 -3.22
N THR A 4 22.68 -35.62 -3.82
CA THR A 4 22.54 -34.16 -3.69
C THR A 4 21.30 -33.73 -4.47
N THR A 5 20.20 -33.51 -3.76
CA THR A 5 18.98 -32.96 -4.34
C THR A 5 19.28 -31.51 -4.72
N VAL A 6 19.61 -31.30 -6.00
CA VAL A 6 19.74 -29.95 -6.57
C VAL A 6 18.34 -29.34 -6.57
N ALA A 7 18.11 -28.37 -5.73
CA ALA A 7 16.89 -27.58 -5.77
C ALA A 7 16.75 -26.96 -7.17
N PRO A 8 15.55 -27.01 -7.80
CA PRO A 8 15.37 -26.43 -9.11
C PRO A 8 15.70 -24.93 -9.08
N ALA A 9 16.64 -24.52 -9.93
CA ALA A 9 17.00 -23.13 -10.10
C ALA A 9 15.74 -22.34 -10.47
N CYS A 10 15.33 -21.41 -9.62
CA CYS A 10 14.22 -20.52 -9.90
C CYS A 10 14.54 -19.76 -11.20
N PRO A 11 13.70 -19.81 -12.24
CA PRO A 11 13.98 -19.13 -13.49
C PRO A 11 14.13 -17.62 -13.20
N SER A 12 15.29 -17.07 -13.48
CA SER A 12 15.63 -15.65 -13.32
C SER A 12 14.93 -14.75 -14.36
N GLY A 13 13.97 -15.29 -15.10
CA GLY A 13 13.22 -14.61 -16.15
C GLY A 13 11.99 -13.89 -15.59
N ARG A 14 11.78 -12.67 -16.04
CA ARG A 14 10.55 -11.91 -15.82
C ARG A 14 9.37 -12.67 -16.45
N ILE A 15 8.34 -12.99 -15.64
CA ILE A 15 7.16 -13.72 -16.12
C ILE A 15 6.14 -12.70 -16.63
N VAL A 16 6.12 -12.51 -17.95
CA VAL A 16 5.30 -11.51 -18.63
C VAL A 16 3.80 -11.70 -18.32
N SER A 17 3.32 -12.94 -18.19
CA SER A 17 1.91 -13.24 -17.87
C SER A 17 1.50 -12.72 -16.48
N VAL A 18 2.37 -12.83 -15.48
CA VAL A 18 2.12 -12.29 -14.12
C VAL A 18 2.12 -10.77 -14.14
N ASP A 19 3.04 -10.15 -14.88
CA ASP A 19 3.09 -8.69 -15.03
C ASP A 19 1.86 -8.16 -15.79
N ALA A 20 1.41 -8.86 -16.84
CA ALA A 20 0.22 -8.50 -17.59
C ALA A 20 -1.06 -8.61 -16.73
N LEU A 21 -1.20 -9.73 -16.00
CA LEU A 21 -2.32 -9.91 -15.05
C LEU A 21 -2.33 -8.82 -13.99
N ARG A 22 -1.18 -8.46 -13.46
CA ARG A 22 -1.02 -7.39 -12.47
C ARG A 22 -1.47 -6.03 -13.04
N GLY A 23 -1.03 -5.71 -14.26
CA GLY A 23 -1.45 -4.48 -14.94
C GLY A 23 -2.95 -4.45 -15.19
N PHE A 24 -3.53 -5.55 -15.64
CA PHE A 24 -4.97 -5.69 -15.88
C PHE A 24 -5.78 -5.52 -14.59
N VAL A 25 -5.40 -6.21 -13.52
CA VAL A 25 -6.09 -6.12 -12.22
C VAL A 25 -6.00 -4.73 -11.62
N MET A 26 -4.84 -4.07 -11.72
CA MET A 26 -4.69 -2.69 -11.25
C MET A 26 -5.55 -1.71 -12.05
N PHE A 27 -5.59 -1.86 -13.38
CA PHE A 27 -6.45 -1.05 -14.23
C PHE A 27 -7.93 -1.23 -13.87
N THR A 28 -8.37 -2.47 -13.71
CA THR A 28 -9.74 -2.79 -13.33
C THR A 28 -10.10 -2.23 -11.95
N MET A 29 -9.16 -2.25 -11.00
CA MET A 29 -9.35 -1.71 -9.66
C MET A 29 -9.52 -0.18 -9.67
N ILE A 30 -8.73 0.53 -10.47
CA ILE A 30 -8.90 1.98 -10.68
C ILE A 30 -10.27 2.26 -11.29
N TYR A 31 -10.64 1.53 -12.34
CA TYR A 31 -11.91 1.67 -13.03
C TYR A 31 -13.12 1.46 -12.10
N VAL A 32 -13.09 0.42 -11.27
CA VAL A 32 -14.16 0.12 -10.31
C VAL A 32 -14.27 1.19 -9.23
N ASN A 33 -13.15 1.70 -8.72
CA ASN A 33 -13.15 2.78 -7.74
C ASN A 33 -13.69 4.09 -8.31
N ASP A 34 -13.39 4.38 -9.57
CA ASP A 34 -13.90 5.57 -10.27
C ASP A 34 -15.41 5.49 -10.45
N ILE A 35 -15.93 4.32 -10.85
CA ILE A 35 -17.38 4.07 -11.01
C ILE A 35 -18.13 4.13 -9.68
N ALA A 36 -17.50 3.76 -8.57
CA ALA A 36 -18.14 3.81 -7.24
C ALA A 36 -18.63 5.22 -6.85
N GLY A 37 -18.06 6.28 -7.45
CA GLY A 37 -18.52 7.66 -7.28
C GLY A 37 -19.70 8.08 -8.17
N VAL A 38 -20.15 7.21 -9.10
CA VAL A 38 -21.24 7.53 -10.05
C VAL A 38 -22.60 7.16 -9.45
N PRO A 39 -23.64 8.03 -9.62
CA PRO A 39 -24.99 7.73 -9.12
C PRO A 39 -25.52 6.38 -9.60
N ASP A 40 -26.19 5.68 -8.69
CA ASP A 40 -26.68 4.31 -8.87
C ASP A 40 -27.63 4.11 -10.05
N GLU A 41 -28.28 5.16 -10.49
CA GLU A 41 -29.28 5.13 -11.58
C GLU A 41 -28.62 4.99 -12.95
N ILE A 42 -27.35 5.39 -13.07
CA ILE A 42 -26.62 5.46 -14.35
C ILE A 42 -25.79 4.18 -14.58
N VAL A 43 -25.35 3.54 -13.50
CA VAL A 43 -24.44 2.39 -13.57
C VAL A 43 -25.20 1.08 -13.68
N PRO A 44 -24.87 0.18 -14.63
CA PRO A 44 -25.49 -1.13 -14.73
C PRO A 44 -25.31 -1.96 -13.44
N PRO A 45 -26.31 -2.79 -13.03
CA PRO A 45 -26.27 -3.55 -11.77
C PRO A 45 -25.06 -4.47 -11.61
N TRP A 46 -24.51 -5.01 -12.70
CA TRP A 46 -23.35 -5.91 -12.67
C TRP A 46 -22.01 -5.17 -12.43
N MET A 47 -22.00 -3.84 -12.53
CA MET A 47 -20.86 -2.97 -12.22
C MET A 47 -20.92 -2.38 -10.82
N LYS A 48 -21.85 -2.80 -9.97
CA LYS A 48 -22.01 -2.37 -8.60
C LYS A 48 -21.68 -3.50 -7.64
N HIS A 49 -21.35 -3.16 -6.39
CA HIS A 49 -21.25 -4.15 -5.34
C HIS A 49 -22.58 -4.86 -5.10
N PHE A 50 -22.52 -6.16 -4.88
CA PHE A 50 -23.71 -6.95 -4.60
C PHE A 50 -24.18 -6.75 -3.15
N HIS A 51 -25.38 -6.21 -2.97
CA HIS A 51 -25.96 -5.96 -1.65
C HIS A 51 -26.98 -7.04 -1.21
N GLY A 52 -27.08 -8.14 -1.94
CA GLY A 52 -28.00 -9.25 -1.63
C GLY A 52 -27.41 -10.30 -0.69
N LYS A 53 -28.24 -11.28 -0.28
CA LYS A 53 -27.83 -12.35 0.64
C LYS A 53 -26.89 -13.39 0.01
N SER A 54 -26.95 -13.60 -1.29
CA SER A 54 -26.07 -14.51 -2.03
C SER A 54 -25.93 -14.06 -3.48
N GLY A 55 -24.75 -13.81 -3.92
CA GLY A 55 -24.40 -13.37 -5.27
C GLY A 55 -23.06 -12.65 -5.27
N MET A 56 -22.54 -12.43 -6.46
CA MET A 56 -21.28 -11.75 -6.68
C MET A 56 -21.33 -11.03 -8.01
N THR A 57 -20.92 -9.79 -8.06
CA THR A 57 -20.79 -9.03 -9.29
C THR A 57 -19.33 -8.99 -9.76
N PHE A 58 -19.11 -8.43 -10.93
CA PHE A 58 -17.75 -8.21 -11.45
C PHE A 58 -16.89 -7.40 -10.48
N VAL A 59 -17.48 -6.39 -9.85
CA VAL A 59 -16.79 -5.49 -8.90
C VAL A 59 -16.24 -6.26 -7.69
N ASP A 60 -17.02 -7.20 -7.17
CA ASP A 60 -16.64 -8.01 -6.01
C ASP A 60 -15.48 -8.98 -6.30
N LEU A 61 -15.24 -9.30 -7.58
CA LEU A 61 -14.13 -10.17 -8.00
C LEU A 61 -12.79 -9.44 -8.09
N VAL A 62 -12.80 -8.13 -8.25
CA VAL A 62 -11.58 -7.34 -8.52
C VAL A 62 -10.61 -7.40 -7.34
N PHE A 63 -11.11 -7.25 -6.13
CA PHE A 63 -10.29 -7.28 -4.93
C PHE A 63 -9.68 -8.67 -4.65
N PRO A 64 -10.44 -9.79 -4.69
CA PRO A 64 -9.88 -11.13 -4.62
C PRO A 64 -8.83 -11.42 -5.72
N ALA A 65 -9.08 -10.97 -6.95
CA ALA A 65 -8.11 -11.10 -8.05
C ALA A 65 -6.80 -10.34 -7.77
N PHE A 66 -6.91 -9.17 -7.15
CA PHE A 66 -5.74 -8.41 -6.71
C PHE A 66 -4.94 -9.16 -5.63
N LEU A 67 -5.60 -9.69 -4.59
CA LEU A 67 -4.96 -10.47 -3.53
C LEU A 67 -4.30 -11.73 -4.09
N PHE A 68 -4.97 -12.42 -5.01
CA PHE A 68 -4.42 -13.60 -5.70
C PHE A 68 -3.12 -13.24 -6.45
N ASN A 69 -3.12 -12.13 -7.17
CA ASN A 69 -1.95 -11.64 -7.90
C ASN A 69 -0.79 -11.24 -6.97
N VAL A 70 -1.10 -10.60 -5.84
CA VAL A 70 -0.11 -10.31 -4.79
C VAL A 70 0.50 -11.61 -4.28
N GLY A 71 -0.34 -12.59 -3.92
CA GLY A 71 0.11 -13.91 -3.44
C GLY A 71 1.02 -14.62 -4.44
N MET A 72 0.65 -14.64 -5.73
CA MET A 72 1.49 -15.20 -6.78
C MET A 72 2.85 -14.51 -6.92
N SER A 73 2.93 -13.21 -6.62
CA SER A 73 4.16 -12.42 -6.77
C SER A 73 5.18 -12.64 -5.65
N ILE A 74 4.73 -13.11 -4.47
CA ILE A 74 5.57 -13.31 -3.29
C ILE A 74 6.73 -14.29 -3.54
N PRO A 75 6.51 -15.52 -4.09
CA PRO A 75 7.60 -16.47 -4.32
C PRO A 75 8.69 -15.92 -5.23
N PHE A 76 8.31 -15.16 -6.26
CA PHE A 76 9.27 -14.57 -7.20
C PHE A 76 10.08 -13.44 -6.53
N GLY A 77 9.45 -12.60 -5.72
CA GLY A 77 10.12 -11.54 -4.98
C GLY A 77 11.08 -12.08 -3.92
N LEU A 78 10.68 -13.09 -3.16
CA LEU A 78 11.50 -13.74 -2.15
C LEU A 78 12.62 -14.58 -2.79
N GLY A 79 12.30 -15.36 -3.83
CA GLY A 79 13.27 -16.19 -4.54
C GLY A 79 14.43 -15.37 -5.10
N ALA A 80 14.16 -14.20 -5.67
CA ALA A 80 15.19 -13.29 -6.15
C ALA A 80 16.10 -12.75 -5.04
N ARG A 81 15.61 -12.57 -3.81
CA ARG A 81 16.41 -12.14 -2.65
C ARG A 81 17.25 -13.28 -2.09
N PHE A 82 16.69 -14.47 -1.98
CA PHE A 82 17.41 -15.68 -1.60
C PHE A 82 18.55 -15.99 -2.58
N ALA A 83 18.30 -15.87 -3.88
CA ALA A 83 19.31 -16.08 -4.91
C ALA A 83 20.48 -15.08 -4.82
N ARG A 84 20.22 -13.86 -4.27
CA ARG A 84 21.27 -12.86 -3.99
C ARG A 84 22.03 -13.10 -2.69
N GLY A 85 21.69 -14.14 -1.93
CA GLY A 85 22.33 -14.45 -0.65
C GLY A 85 21.99 -13.46 0.48
N GLU A 86 20.88 -12.74 0.39
CA GLU A 86 20.45 -11.84 1.46
C GLU A 86 20.14 -12.64 2.73
N ALA A 87 20.62 -12.18 3.90
CA ALA A 87 20.35 -12.84 5.16
C ALA A 87 18.84 -12.80 5.48
N LEU A 88 18.29 -13.92 5.94
CA LEU A 88 16.87 -14.09 6.31
C LEU A 88 16.34 -12.95 7.18
N TRP A 89 17.11 -12.54 8.19
CA TRP A 89 16.74 -11.45 9.07
C TRP A 89 16.48 -10.13 8.34
N LYS A 90 17.31 -9.80 7.34
CA LYS A 90 17.12 -8.59 6.52
C LYS A 90 15.85 -8.66 5.68
N ILE A 91 15.53 -9.85 5.18
CA ILE A 91 14.30 -10.08 4.42
C ILE A 91 13.07 -9.91 5.31
N ILE A 92 13.07 -10.54 6.49
CA ILE A 92 11.98 -10.44 7.47
C ILE A 92 11.78 -8.99 7.92
N LEU A 93 12.86 -8.30 8.29
CA LEU A 93 12.77 -6.89 8.70
C LEU A 93 12.21 -5.99 7.59
N HIS A 94 12.60 -6.26 6.34
CA HIS A 94 12.07 -5.51 5.21
C HIS A 94 10.57 -5.77 4.98
N ILE A 95 10.13 -7.03 5.08
CA ILE A 95 8.72 -7.41 4.98
C ILE A 95 7.94 -6.70 6.09
N PHE A 96 8.39 -6.81 7.33
CA PHE A 96 7.75 -6.21 8.49
C PHE A 96 7.64 -4.68 8.36
N ALA A 97 8.72 -4.02 7.94
CA ALA A 97 8.70 -2.57 7.72
C ALA A 97 7.72 -2.17 6.60
N ARG A 98 7.64 -2.96 5.53
CA ARG A 98 6.68 -2.75 4.44
C ARG A 98 5.24 -2.94 4.90
N THR A 99 4.97 -4.00 5.65
CA THR A 99 3.65 -4.29 6.24
C THR A 99 3.20 -3.14 7.14
N LEU A 100 4.05 -2.67 8.04
CA LEU A 100 3.73 -1.53 8.90
C LEU A 100 3.48 -0.24 8.10
N ALA A 101 4.25 0.01 7.05
CA ALA A 101 4.07 1.19 6.20
C ALA A 101 2.72 1.13 5.46
N LEU A 102 2.36 -0.02 4.88
CA LEU A 102 1.08 -0.22 4.20
C LEU A 102 -0.10 -0.11 5.17
N LEU A 103 0.03 -0.71 6.36
CA LEU A 103 -0.98 -0.61 7.41
C LEU A 103 -1.19 0.84 7.84
N ALA A 104 -0.11 1.58 8.09
CA ALA A 104 -0.18 2.99 8.49
C ALA A 104 -0.87 3.85 7.41
N ILE A 105 -0.50 3.68 6.14
CA ILE A 105 -1.13 4.39 5.03
C ILE A 105 -2.60 3.97 4.90
N GLY A 106 -2.92 2.67 5.04
CA GLY A 106 -4.28 2.15 4.97
C GLY A 106 -5.18 2.75 6.05
N ILE A 107 -4.72 2.80 7.30
CA ILE A 107 -5.44 3.44 8.41
C ILE A 107 -5.69 4.92 8.12
N MET A 108 -4.69 5.63 7.59
CA MET A 108 -4.83 7.04 7.25
C MET A 108 -5.85 7.26 6.12
N MET A 109 -5.86 6.39 5.10
CA MET A 109 -6.80 6.50 3.98
C MET A 109 -8.26 6.22 4.38
N VAL A 110 -8.49 5.26 5.28
CA VAL A 110 -9.85 4.95 5.76
C VAL A 110 -10.43 6.08 6.60
N ASN A 111 -9.57 6.85 7.28
CA ASN A 111 -9.98 7.98 8.10
C ASN A 111 -9.77 9.31 7.35
N GLU A 112 -10.24 9.42 6.12
CA GLU A 112 -10.04 10.58 5.24
C GLU A 112 -10.98 11.77 5.51
N SER A 113 -11.97 11.62 6.40
CA SER A 113 -12.98 12.64 6.70
C SER A 113 -12.76 13.24 8.09
N PRO A 114 -11.83 14.19 8.26
CA PRO A 114 -11.70 14.93 9.50
C PRO A 114 -12.87 15.89 9.69
N ASP A 115 -13.26 16.11 10.94
CA ASP A 115 -14.22 17.14 11.29
C ASP A 115 -13.55 18.52 11.18
N SER A 116 -13.98 19.29 10.18
CA SER A 116 -13.42 20.60 9.89
C SER A 116 -13.71 21.64 10.99
N GLU A 117 -14.81 21.49 11.74
CA GLU A 117 -15.16 22.41 12.82
C GLU A 117 -14.27 22.20 14.04
N ILE A 118 -13.97 20.92 14.35
CA ILE A 118 -13.13 20.58 15.52
C ILE A 118 -11.65 20.76 15.24
N MET A 119 -11.19 20.46 14.00
CA MET A 119 -9.78 20.59 13.64
C MET A 119 -9.38 22.00 13.24
N GLY A 120 -10.30 22.84 12.80
CA GLY A 120 -9.99 24.16 12.22
C GLY A 120 -9.32 24.08 10.82
N TRP A 121 -9.25 22.88 10.22
CA TRP A 121 -8.66 22.64 8.91
C TRP A 121 -9.73 22.10 7.95
N SER A 122 -9.61 22.41 6.66
CA SER A 122 -10.48 21.78 5.68
C SER A 122 -10.09 20.31 5.48
N ALA A 123 -11.07 19.43 5.31
CA ALA A 123 -10.85 18.01 5.01
C ALA A 123 -9.95 17.81 3.79
N THR A 124 -10.14 18.64 2.75
CA THR A 124 -9.31 18.63 1.54
C THR A 124 -7.84 18.94 1.81
N LEU A 125 -7.56 19.90 2.67
CA LEU A 125 -6.17 20.22 3.03
C LEU A 125 -5.52 19.07 3.77
N TRP A 126 -6.23 18.45 4.71
CA TRP A 126 -5.73 17.32 5.48
C TRP A 126 -5.43 16.11 4.56
N SER A 127 -6.37 15.74 3.67
CA SER A 127 -6.19 14.66 2.70
C SER A 127 -5.02 14.91 1.76
N THR A 128 -4.88 16.15 1.26
CA THR A 128 -3.77 16.53 0.37
C THR A 128 -2.42 16.38 1.07
N LEU A 129 -2.31 16.86 2.31
CA LEU A 129 -1.08 16.72 3.11
C LEU A 129 -0.79 15.25 3.44
N MET A 130 -1.81 14.46 3.74
CA MET A 130 -1.69 13.02 3.99
C MET A 130 -1.11 12.30 2.77
N PHE A 131 -1.68 12.51 1.56
CA PHE A 131 -1.16 11.92 0.34
C PHE A 131 0.25 12.39 0.01
N LEU A 132 0.55 13.67 0.19
CA LEU A 132 1.90 14.20 -0.02
C LEU A 132 2.92 13.52 0.92
N CYS A 133 2.60 13.42 2.20
CA CYS A 133 3.45 12.74 3.19
C CYS A 133 3.60 11.24 2.88
N ALA A 134 2.54 10.56 2.43
CA ALA A 134 2.58 9.16 2.04
C ALA A 134 3.49 8.94 0.80
N ILE A 135 3.40 9.82 -0.20
CA ILE A 135 4.29 9.81 -1.36
C ILE A 135 5.75 10.03 -0.93
N LEU A 136 6.01 11.02 -0.08
CA LEU A 136 7.37 11.29 0.41
C LEU A 136 7.93 10.11 1.22
N ALA A 137 7.14 9.51 2.10
CA ALA A 137 7.52 8.34 2.89
C ALA A 137 7.84 7.13 2.01
N SER A 138 7.12 6.96 0.89
CA SER A 138 7.30 5.86 -0.07
C SER A 138 8.37 6.15 -1.12
N CYS A 139 8.81 7.40 -1.25
CA CYS A 139 9.71 7.85 -2.31
C CYS A 139 11.08 7.18 -2.19
N ALA A 140 11.36 6.26 -3.11
CA ALA A 140 12.67 5.64 -3.28
C ALA A 140 13.34 6.25 -4.51
N VAL A 141 13.92 7.45 -4.35
CA VAL A 141 14.70 8.05 -5.43
C VAL A 141 15.97 7.24 -5.58
N SER A 142 15.96 6.31 -6.53
CA SER A 142 17.17 5.61 -6.96
C SER A 142 17.74 6.38 -8.15
N PRO A 143 18.94 6.94 -8.05
CA PRO A 143 19.55 7.60 -9.20
C PRO A 143 19.72 6.57 -10.32
N ARG A 144 19.30 6.92 -11.53
CA ARG A 144 19.55 6.11 -12.72
C ARG A 144 21.04 5.83 -12.81
N SER A 145 21.39 4.62 -13.23
CA SER A 145 22.77 4.11 -13.36
C SER A 145 23.69 4.91 -14.29
N THR A 146 23.20 5.97 -14.90
CA THR A 146 23.94 6.89 -15.77
C THR A 146 24.80 7.92 -15.01
N LEU A 147 24.55 8.14 -13.72
CA LEU A 147 25.35 9.05 -12.90
C LEU A 147 26.54 8.27 -12.35
N LYS A 148 27.73 8.51 -12.90
CA LYS A 148 29.02 7.90 -12.50
C LYS A 148 29.72 8.60 -11.33
N ASP A 149 29.15 9.71 -10.84
CA ASP A 149 29.77 10.51 -9.81
C ASP A 149 29.33 10.07 -8.40
N ASP A 150 30.24 9.53 -7.62
CA ASP A 150 30.03 9.03 -6.27
C ASP A 150 29.52 10.11 -5.29
N ALA A 151 29.94 11.36 -5.46
CA ALA A 151 29.49 12.47 -4.63
C ALA A 151 27.98 12.74 -4.86
N THR A 152 27.55 12.77 -6.11
CA THR A 152 26.14 12.94 -6.51
C THR A 152 25.29 11.79 -5.99
N LEU A 153 25.78 10.54 -6.04
CA LEU A 153 25.08 9.37 -5.52
C LEU A 153 24.89 9.41 -3.99
N ARG A 154 25.86 9.93 -3.25
CA ARG A 154 25.76 10.12 -1.79
C ARG A 154 24.73 11.18 -1.45
N THR A 155 24.73 12.30 -2.16
CA THR A 155 23.77 13.39 -1.98
C THR A 155 22.34 12.91 -2.25
N TRP A 156 22.10 12.19 -3.34
CA TRP A 156 20.79 11.64 -3.66
C TRP A 156 20.28 10.63 -2.62
N ARG A 157 21.17 9.77 -2.11
CA ARG A 157 20.83 8.85 -1.01
C ARG A 157 20.48 9.58 0.28
N TYR A 158 21.18 10.66 0.58
CA TYR A 158 20.88 11.49 1.75
C TYR A 158 19.54 12.21 1.60
N VAL A 159 19.30 12.86 0.46
CA VAL A 159 18.04 13.55 0.16
C VAL A 159 16.86 12.58 0.23
N SER A 160 16.94 11.41 -0.40
CA SER A 160 15.89 10.38 -0.32
C SER A 160 15.60 9.94 1.13
N ARG A 161 16.65 9.82 1.94
CA ARG A 161 16.48 9.45 3.36
C ARG A 161 15.78 10.55 4.15
N VAL A 162 16.20 11.80 3.95
CA VAL A 162 15.59 12.97 4.59
C VAL A 162 14.12 13.10 4.20
N LEU A 163 13.79 12.98 2.90
CA LEU A 163 12.41 13.04 2.41
C LEU A 163 11.54 11.93 3.00
N ARG A 164 12.05 10.71 3.10
CA ARG A 164 11.31 9.61 3.74
C ARG A 164 11.04 9.86 5.21
N VAL A 165 12.06 10.29 5.94
CA VAL A 165 11.92 10.60 7.38
C VAL A 165 10.91 11.74 7.57
N ALA A 166 11.01 12.79 6.76
CA ALA A 166 10.06 13.91 6.79
C ALA A 166 8.62 13.44 6.48
N GLY A 167 8.43 12.56 5.48
CA GLY A 167 7.14 11.96 5.15
C GLY A 167 6.57 11.12 6.30
N VAL A 168 7.37 10.27 6.93
CA VAL A 168 6.95 9.46 8.08
C VAL A 168 6.58 10.33 9.28
N ILE A 169 7.39 11.34 9.59
CA ILE A 169 7.10 12.30 10.66
C ILE A 169 5.82 13.05 10.34
N GLY A 170 5.64 13.52 9.09
CA GLY A 170 4.42 14.20 8.66
C GLY A 170 3.18 13.34 8.84
N LEU A 171 3.21 12.06 8.42
CA LEU A 171 2.10 11.12 8.65
C LEU A 171 1.81 10.93 10.14
N ALA A 172 2.83 10.79 10.98
CA ALA A 172 2.65 10.64 12.41
C ALA A 172 2.00 11.89 13.04
N LEU A 173 2.44 13.08 12.65
CA LEU A 173 1.85 14.35 13.11
C LEU A 173 0.40 14.51 12.65
N LEU A 174 0.09 14.16 11.39
CA LEU A 174 -1.28 14.19 10.87
C LEU A 174 -2.19 13.18 11.59
N ALA A 175 -1.68 11.97 11.90
CA ALA A 175 -2.41 10.98 12.67
C ALA A 175 -2.72 11.43 14.10
N LEU A 176 -1.78 12.12 14.75
CA LEU A 176 -1.98 12.71 16.09
C LEU A 176 -2.93 13.91 16.06
N ALA A 177 -2.85 14.72 15.00
CA ALA A 177 -3.71 15.89 14.84
C ALA A 177 -5.14 15.52 14.43
N PHE A 178 -5.37 14.31 13.91
CA PHE A 178 -6.67 13.90 13.42
C PHE A 178 -7.77 13.97 14.49
N ARG A 179 -8.89 14.57 14.11
CA ARG A 179 -10.14 14.57 14.87
C ARG A 179 -11.28 14.30 13.89
N GLY A 180 -11.93 13.16 14.05
CA GLY A 180 -13.14 12.81 13.30
C GLY A 180 -14.40 13.31 14.02
N GLU A 181 -15.57 12.95 13.51
CA GLU A 181 -16.87 13.22 14.11
C GLU A 181 -16.87 12.85 15.60
N ASN A 182 -17.46 13.69 16.43
CA ASN A 182 -17.48 13.55 17.90
C ASN A 182 -16.10 13.55 18.59
N GLY A 183 -15.07 14.15 17.96
CA GLY A 183 -13.71 14.20 18.51
C GLY A 183 -12.95 12.89 18.47
N ARG A 184 -13.37 11.92 17.64
CA ARG A 184 -12.71 10.64 17.45
C ARG A 184 -11.26 10.84 16.99
N ARG A 185 -10.35 10.09 17.59
CA ARG A 185 -8.91 10.09 17.26
C ARG A 185 -8.53 8.79 16.56
N ILE A 186 -7.59 8.84 15.60
CA ILE A 186 -7.00 7.62 15.01
C ILE A 186 -6.24 6.84 16.07
N ILE A 187 -5.46 7.53 16.89
CA ILE A 187 -4.68 6.94 18.00
C ILE A 187 -5.37 7.31 19.31
N ALA A 188 -6.21 6.44 19.84
CA ALA A 188 -6.78 6.56 21.18
C ALA A 188 -6.07 5.55 22.09
N PHE A 189 -5.20 6.03 22.97
CA PHE A 189 -4.64 5.26 24.07
C PHE A 189 -5.63 5.17 25.24
N SER A 190 -6.81 4.64 25.01
CA SER A 190 -7.70 4.19 26.06
C SER A 190 -7.86 2.68 25.92
N PRO A 191 -8.06 1.88 27.00
CA PRO A 191 -7.88 0.46 26.92
C PRO A 191 -8.78 -0.15 25.82
N PHE A 192 -8.15 -0.60 24.76
CA PHE A 192 -8.65 -1.54 23.76
C PHE A 192 -10.03 -1.29 23.13
N SER A 193 -10.27 -0.16 22.51
CA SER A 193 -11.30 -0.07 21.46
C SER A 193 -10.63 -0.11 20.08
N ILE A 194 -10.41 -1.31 19.58
CA ILE A 194 -10.07 -1.55 18.18
C ILE A 194 -11.34 -1.26 17.37
N HIS A 195 -11.45 -0.08 16.78
CA HIS A 195 -12.52 0.20 15.84
C HIS A 195 -12.29 -0.59 14.55
N THR A 196 -13.36 -1.15 13.98
CA THR A 196 -13.38 -1.95 12.75
C THR A 196 -12.87 -1.21 11.50
N GLU A 197 -12.53 0.06 11.61
CA GLU A 197 -12.05 0.93 10.53
C GLU A 197 -10.52 1.01 10.44
N TRP A 198 -9.80 0.11 11.08
CA TRP A 198 -8.33 0.08 11.07
C TRP A 198 -7.74 -0.53 9.81
N TYR A 199 -8.54 -1.14 8.97
CA TYR A 199 -8.03 -1.79 7.77
C TYR A 199 -8.80 -1.29 6.54
N GLY A 200 -8.18 -0.45 5.77
CA GLY A 200 -8.53 -0.26 4.38
C GLY A 200 -7.94 -1.38 3.51
N ILE A 201 -8.17 -1.29 2.21
CA ILE A 201 -7.59 -2.22 1.21
C ILE A 201 -6.08 -2.39 1.39
N LEU A 202 -5.36 -1.31 1.66
CA LEU A 202 -3.91 -1.34 1.88
C LEU A 202 -3.52 -2.04 3.19
N GLY A 203 -4.33 -1.94 4.23
CA GLY A 203 -4.12 -2.66 5.50
C GLY A 203 -4.31 -4.18 5.36
N LEU A 204 -5.20 -4.62 4.48
CA LEU A 204 -5.41 -6.05 4.18
C LEU A 204 -4.28 -6.67 3.34
N ILE A 205 -3.49 -5.86 2.64
CA ILE A 205 -2.36 -6.30 1.81
C ILE A 205 -1.06 -6.40 2.63
N GLY A 206 -0.95 -5.61 3.69
CA GLY A 206 0.19 -5.60 4.61
C GLY A 206 0.24 -6.79 5.50
#